data_d2b385c0b990a27cd673b0ac1737077d
#
_entry.id   d2b385c0b990a27cd673b0ac1737077d
#
_cell.length_a   1.000
_cell.length_b   1.000
_cell.length_c   1.000
_cell.angle_alpha   90.00
_cell.angle_beta   90.00
_cell.angle_gamma   90.00
#
_symmetry.space_group_name_H-M   'P 1'
#
loop_
_entity.id
_entity.type
_entity.pdbx_description
1 polymer ?
#
loop_
_entity_poly.entity_id
_entity_poly.type
_entity_poly.pdbx_seq_one_letter_code
_entity_poly.pdbx_strand_id
1 'polypeptide(L)'
;MRLGLSDDEVIPAISPIGYARDKRTVRERVLRRFVGADQRKPWAVLFFEGAMDRPLTREAAGEYATALECLRLAPSASNSQPWRIVKSKDANVFHFCLKRTPGYAKFLRGLDLQLVDMGIAMSHFELAARETGLDGTWKAGDPGFGGTEAEYVISWVGK
;
A
#
# COMPACT_ATOMS: atom_id res chain seq x y z
N MET A 1 28.42 -4.57 -11.65
CA MET A 1 27.62 -5.50 -12.45
C MET A 1 26.73 -4.64 -13.35
N ARG A 2 26.84 -4.75 -14.67
CA ARG A 2 25.90 -4.10 -15.60
C ARG A 2 24.81 -5.13 -15.91
N LEU A 3 23.58 -4.77 -15.57
CA LEU A 3 22.41 -5.52 -16.05
C LEU A 3 22.22 -5.08 -17.51
N GLY A 4 22.28 -6.00 -18.46
CA GLY A 4 22.13 -5.70 -19.89
C GLY A 4 20.68 -5.37 -20.24
N LEU A 5 20.19 -4.23 -19.75
CA LEU A 5 18.84 -3.74 -20.03
C LEU A 5 18.81 -3.05 -21.39
N SER A 6 17.74 -3.23 -22.12
CA SER A 6 17.38 -2.44 -23.29
C SER A 6 16.79 -1.09 -22.86
N ASP A 7 16.69 -0.12 -23.80
CA ASP A 7 16.25 1.25 -23.51
C ASP A 7 14.79 1.35 -23.05
N ASP A 8 13.99 0.32 -23.33
CA ASP A 8 12.57 0.18 -22.96
C ASP A 8 12.34 -0.66 -21.69
N GLU A 9 13.41 -1.21 -21.10
CA GLU A 9 13.34 -2.00 -19.88
C GLU A 9 13.66 -1.16 -18.64
N VAL A 10 12.85 -1.32 -17.58
CA VAL A 10 13.04 -0.67 -16.29
C VAL A 10 13.03 -1.69 -15.18
N ILE A 11 13.97 -1.59 -14.25
CA ILE A 11 13.95 -2.36 -13.00
C ILE A 11 13.18 -1.55 -11.95
N PRO A 12 11.95 -1.94 -11.61
CA PRO A 12 11.12 -1.19 -10.67
C PRO A 12 11.62 -1.27 -9.23
N ALA A 13 12.28 -2.37 -8.85
CA ALA A 13 12.82 -2.56 -7.52
C ALA A 13 13.96 -3.57 -7.50
N ILE A 14 14.87 -3.42 -6.55
CA ILE A 14 15.94 -4.37 -6.27
C ILE A 14 15.91 -4.71 -4.78
N SER A 15 15.90 -6.02 -4.45
CA SER A 15 16.00 -6.50 -3.08
C SER A 15 17.34 -7.21 -2.89
N PRO A 16 18.17 -6.81 -1.90
CA PRO A 16 19.38 -7.56 -1.54
C PRO A 16 19.00 -8.83 -0.79
N ILE A 17 19.69 -9.94 -1.11
CA ILE A 17 19.56 -11.19 -0.39
C ILE A 17 20.87 -11.45 0.36
N GLY A 18 20.78 -11.74 1.65
CA GLY A 18 21.96 -12.02 2.49
C GLY A 18 21.62 -12.12 3.96
N TYR A 19 22.65 -12.30 4.77
CA TYR A 19 22.50 -12.30 6.23
C TYR A 19 22.38 -10.88 6.76
N ALA A 20 21.41 -10.67 7.66
CA ALA A 20 21.26 -9.39 8.35
C ALA A 20 22.48 -9.08 9.20
N ARG A 21 22.94 -7.84 9.20
CA ARG A 21 24.01 -7.39 10.11
C ARG A 21 23.44 -7.27 11.53
N ASP A 22 24.16 -7.78 12.54
CA ASP A 22 23.73 -7.74 13.94
C ASP A 22 23.54 -6.32 14.48
N LYS A 23 24.34 -5.36 14.01
CA LYS A 23 24.26 -3.97 14.46
C LYS A 23 24.05 -3.02 13.28
N ARG A 24 23.04 -2.17 13.39
CA ARG A 24 22.79 -1.07 12.44
C ARG A 24 23.84 0.02 12.59
N THR A 25 24.25 0.61 11.48
CA THR A 25 25.14 1.79 11.49
C THR A 25 24.43 3.02 12.07
N VAL A 26 25.20 3.99 12.59
CA VAL A 26 24.65 5.26 13.10
C VAL A 26 23.87 5.99 12.00
N ARG A 27 24.42 6.04 10.77
CA ARG A 27 23.78 6.67 9.62
C ARG A 27 22.42 6.05 9.30
N GLU A 28 22.32 4.72 9.33
CA GLU A 28 21.06 3.99 9.11
C GLU A 28 20.04 4.32 10.20
N ARG A 29 20.45 4.35 11.47
CA ARG A 29 19.57 4.71 12.59
C ARG A 29 18.99 6.13 12.44
N VAL A 30 19.85 7.08 12.08
CA VAL A 30 19.45 8.48 11.88
C VAL A 30 18.46 8.59 10.73
N LEU A 31 18.74 7.96 9.58
CA LEU A 31 17.86 7.97 8.41
C LEU A 31 16.49 7.34 8.74
N ARG A 32 16.47 6.18 9.38
CA ARG A 32 15.23 5.50 9.78
C ARG A 32 14.37 6.36 10.73
N ARG A 33 15.03 7.04 11.69
CA ARG A 33 14.34 7.94 12.60
C ARG A 33 13.76 9.16 11.88
N PHE A 34 14.50 9.71 10.92
CA PHE A 34 14.05 10.86 10.12
C PHE A 34 12.81 10.54 9.28
N VAL A 35 12.75 9.37 8.64
CA VAL A 35 11.57 8.94 7.85
C VAL A 35 10.48 8.30 8.71
N GLY A 36 10.66 8.20 10.03
CA GLY A 36 9.70 7.53 10.91
C GLY A 36 9.47 6.06 10.53
N ALA A 37 10.54 5.34 10.12
CA ALA A 37 10.45 4.02 9.46
C ALA A 37 9.67 2.96 10.26
N ASP A 38 9.61 3.10 11.58
CA ASP A 38 8.91 2.18 12.47
C ASP A 38 7.48 2.66 12.84
N GLN A 39 7.09 3.85 12.35
CA GLN A 39 5.75 4.38 12.57
C GLN A 39 4.77 3.90 11.50
N ARG A 40 3.53 3.71 11.90
CA ARG A 40 2.43 3.41 10.97
C ARG A 40 1.29 4.38 11.18
N LYS A 41 0.69 4.81 10.09
CA LYS A 41 -0.50 5.68 10.17
C LYS A 41 -1.64 4.97 10.92
N PRO A 42 -2.44 5.73 11.67
CA PRO A 42 -3.61 5.18 12.35
C PRO A 42 -4.59 4.53 11.36
N TRP A 43 -5.28 3.50 11.81
CA TRP A 43 -6.30 2.79 11.05
C TRP A 43 -7.33 3.73 10.41
N ALA A 44 -7.87 4.66 11.20
CA ALA A 44 -8.94 5.57 10.77
C ALA A 44 -8.57 6.55 9.65
N VAL A 45 -7.26 6.74 9.38
CA VAL A 45 -6.81 7.61 8.25
C VAL A 45 -6.45 6.83 7.01
N LEU A 46 -6.50 5.49 7.07
CA LEU A 46 -6.18 4.60 5.97
C LEU A 46 -7.40 3.88 5.41
N PHE A 47 -8.36 3.53 6.27
CA PHE A 47 -9.49 2.66 5.96
C PHE A 47 -10.81 3.37 6.20
N PHE A 48 -11.73 3.23 5.22
CA PHE A 48 -12.98 3.95 5.17
C PHE A 48 -14.13 3.01 4.76
N GLU A 49 -15.37 3.40 5.08
CA GLU A 49 -16.58 2.68 4.72
C GLU A 49 -17.48 3.52 3.81
N GLY A 50 -17.69 3.06 2.59
CA GLY A 50 -18.58 3.67 1.61
C GLY A 50 -18.09 5.00 1.03
N ALA A 51 -17.37 5.81 1.82
CA ALA A 51 -16.79 7.09 1.40
C ALA A 51 -15.57 7.46 2.26
N MET A 52 -14.67 8.31 1.74
CA MET A 52 -13.39 8.63 2.41
C MET A 52 -13.52 9.57 3.64
N ASP A 53 -14.70 10.06 3.93
CA ASP A 53 -15.02 10.85 5.12
C ASP A 53 -15.52 10.00 6.30
N ARG A 54 -15.72 8.69 6.11
CA ARG A 54 -16.23 7.76 7.13
C ARG A 54 -15.19 6.70 7.47
N PRO A 55 -14.48 6.81 8.61
CA PRO A 55 -13.52 5.79 9.02
C PRO A 55 -14.19 4.43 9.21
N LEU A 56 -13.56 3.39 8.64
CA LEU A 56 -13.96 1.99 8.83
C LEU A 56 -13.55 1.55 10.23
N THR A 57 -14.47 0.96 11.00
CA THR A 57 -14.11 0.31 12.27
C THR A 57 -13.57 -1.10 12.03
N ARG A 58 -12.88 -1.68 13.03
CA ARG A 58 -12.38 -3.06 12.92
C ARG A 58 -13.53 -4.06 12.88
N GLU A 59 -14.61 -3.77 13.60
CA GLU A 59 -15.85 -4.57 13.60
C GLU A 59 -16.53 -4.56 12.23
N ALA A 60 -16.63 -3.39 11.58
CA ALA A 60 -17.20 -3.26 10.25
C ALA A 60 -16.28 -3.85 9.15
N ALA A 61 -14.97 -3.95 9.40
CA ALA A 61 -14.06 -4.67 8.53
C ALA A 61 -14.30 -6.18 8.54
N GLY A 62 -14.87 -6.70 9.63
CA GLY A 62 -15.22 -8.11 9.79
C GLY A 62 -14.00 -9.03 9.62
N GLU A 63 -14.16 -10.11 8.87
CA GLU A 63 -13.12 -11.11 8.61
C GLU A 63 -11.88 -10.53 7.93
N TYR A 64 -12.02 -9.43 7.18
CA TYR A 64 -10.92 -8.74 6.50
C TYR A 64 -10.07 -7.85 7.43
N ALA A 65 -10.41 -7.74 8.72
CA ALA A 65 -9.65 -6.90 9.65
C ALA A 65 -8.16 -7.29 9.74
N THR A 66 -7.85 -8.59 9.69
CA THR A 66 -6.46 -9.11 9.68
C THR A 66 -5.74 -8.72 8.39
N ALA A 67 -6.37 -8.87 7.23
CA ALA A 67 -5.78 -8.51 5.94
C ALA A 67 -5.50 -7.00 5.84
N LEU A 68 -6.42 -6.16 6.33
CA LEU A 68 -6.24 -4.72 6.41
C LEU A 68 -5.13 -4.34 7.40
N GLU A 69 -4.98 -5.03 8.52
CA GLU A 69 -3.88 -4.79 9.46
C GLU A 69 -2.52 -5.16 8.83
N CYS A 70 -2.42 -6.28 8.12
CA CYS A 70 -1.22 -6.65 7.38
C CYS A 70 -0.85 -5.59 6.33
N LEU A 71 -1.85 -5.09 5.59
CA LEU A 71 -1.68 -3.97 4.67
C LEU A 71 -1.19 -2.71 5.40
N ARG A 72 -1.77 -2.35 6.56
CA ARG A 72 -1.36 -1.19 7.37
C ARG A 72 0.10 -1.26 7.77
N LEU A 73 0.61 -2.46 8.02
CA LEU A 73 2.00 -2.72 8.41
C LEU A 73 2.96 -2.78 7.21
N ALA A 74 2.45 -2.79 5.99
CA ALA A 74 3.27 -2.87 4.78
C ALA A 74 4.33 -1.75 4.72
N PRO A 75 5.53 -2.02 4.18
CA PRO A 75 6.52 -0.99 3.93
C PRO A 75 6.13 -0.12 2.73
N SER A 76 6.64 1.10 2.70
CA SER A 76 6.53 2.00 1.55
C SER A 76 7.77 2.88 1.42
N ALA A 77 8.01 3.40 0.24
CA ALA A 77 9.10 4.32 -0.01
C ALA A 77 8.97 5.55 0.90
N SER A 78 10.07 5.88 1.60
CA SER A 78 10.12 6.94 2.63
C SER A 78 9.02 6.84 3.70
N ASN A 79 8.47 5.65 3.92
CA ASN A 79 7.35 5.39 4.85
C ASN A 79 6.11 6.27 4.57
N SER A 80 5.87 6.59 3.31
CA SER A 80 4.80 7.50 2.89
C SER A 80 3.39 6.95 3.14
N GLN A 81 3.22 5.62 3.08
CA GLN A 81 1.95 4.91 3.27
C GLN A 81 0.81 5.59 2.49
N PRO A 82 0.89 5.59 1.15
CA PRO A 82 0.05 6.45 0.31
C PRO A 82 -1.35 5.88 0.08
N TRP A 83 -1.61 4.65 0.51
CA TRP A 83 -2.87 3.95 0.29
C TRP A 83 -4.02 4.51 1.12
N ARG A 84 -5.20 4.49 0.52
CA ARG A 84 -6.50 4.72 1.14
C ARG A 84 -7.43 3.63 0.64
N ILE A 85 -8.05 2.91 1.56
CA ILE A 85 -8.90 1.76 1.22
C ILE A 85 -10.32 2.08 1.63
N VAL A 86 -11.25 1.99 0.68
CA VAL A 86 -12.67 2.18 0.95
C VAL A 86 -13.38 0.83 0.79
N LYS A 87 -13.94 0.32 1.88
CA LYS A 87 -14.81 -0.86 1.87
C LYS A 87 -16.22 -0.45 1.44
N SER A 88 -16.81 -1.17 0.49
CA SER A 88 -18.24 -1.03 0.18
C SER A 88 -19.10 -1.39 1.38
N LYS A 89 -20.26 -0.71 1.56
CA LYS A 89 -21.13 -0.93 2.72
C LYS A 89 -21.70 -2.34 2.78
N ASP A 90 -22.18 -2.82 1.65
CA ASP A 90 -23.00 -4.04 1.57
C ASP A 90 -22.29 -5.22 0.90
N ALA A 91 -20.96 -5.14 0.74
CA ALA A 91 -20.19 -6.17 0.05
C ALA A 91 -18.75 -6.25 0.55
N ASN A 92 -18.12 -7.41 0.37
CA ASN A 92 -16.69 -7.62 0.60
C ASN A 92 -15.85 -7.07 -0.56
N VAL A 93 -16.10 -5.81 -0.92
CA VAL A 93 -15.38 -5.09 -1.96
C VAL A 93 -14.56 -3.98 -1.34
N PHE A 94 -13.27 -3.97 -1.64
CA PHE A 94 -12.31 -3.01 -1.12
C PHE A 94 -11.68 -2.24 -2.28
N HIS A 95 -11.93 -0.95 -2.35
CA HIS A 95 -11.41 -0.05 -3.37
C HIS A 95 -10.08 0.54 -2.90
N PHE A 96 -9.02 0.24 -3.62
CA PHE A 96 -7.67 0.73 -3.35
C PHE A 96 -7.45 2.04 -4.07
N CYS A 97 -7.17 3.08 -3.31
CA CYS A 97 -6.95 4.43 -3.81
C CYS A 97 -5.59 4.94 -3.36
N LEU A 98 -4.94 5.71 -4.20
CA LEU A 98 -3.64 6.33 -4.00
C LEU A 98 -3.79 7.81 -3.62
N LYS A 99 -3.45 8.17 -2.39
CA LYS A 99 -3.31 9.58 -1.98
C LYS A 99 -1.87 10.03 -2.22
N ARG A 100 -1.67 10.83 -3.26
CA ARG A 100 -0.35 11.32 -3.66
C ARG A 100 0.31 12.17 -2.58
N THR A 101 1.60 11.93 -2.37
CA THR A 101 2.43 12.80 -1.54
C THR A 101 2.95 13.94 -2.40
N PRO A 102 2.64 15.22 -2.07
CA PRO A 102 3.10 16.35 -2.86
C PRO A 102 4.62 16.38 -3.03
N GLY A 103 5.10 16.65 -4.25
CA GLY A 103 6.52 16.76 -4.56
C GLY A 103 7.27 15.43 -4.72
N TYR A 104 6.68 14.30 -4.42
CA TYR A 104 7.35 12.99 -4.48
C TYR A 104 7.77 12.59 -5.90
N ALA A 105 6.94 12.88 -6.90
CA ALA A 105 7.21 12.55 -8.31
C ALA A 105 8.42 13.29 -8.92
N LYS A 106 8.93 14.34 -8.27
CA LYS A 106 10.08 15.12 -8.77
C LYS A 106 11.42 14.41 -8.62
N PHE A 107 11.49 13.36 -7.79
CA PHE A 107 12.78 12.74 -7.43
C PHE A 107 13.19 11.56 -8.30
N LEU A 108 12.27 10.97 -9.08
CA LEU A 108 12.54 9.74 -9.84
C LEU A 108 12.00 9.87 -11.27
N ARG A 109 12.88 10.06 -12.22
CA ARG A 109 12.53 10.09 -13.64
C ARG A 109 12.08 8.70 -14.10
N GLY A 110 10.83 8.60 -14.55
CA GLY A 110 10.31 7.41 -15.24
C GLY A 110 9.76 6.30 -14.36
N LEU A 111 9.84 6.38 -13.02
CA LEU A 111 9.27 5.37 -12.11
C LEU A 111 8.34 6.01 -11.07
N ASP A 112 7.10 5.53 -11.03
CA ASP A 112 6.14 5.91 -9.99
C ASP A 112 6.25 4.99 -8.77
N LEU A 113 7.11 5.36 -7.82
CA LEU A 113 7.30 4.57 -6.59
C LEU A 113 6.02 4.46 -5.75
N GLN A 114 5.10 5.41 -5.84
CA GLN A 114 3.85 5.32 -5.09
C GLN A 114 2.90 4.27 -5.66
N LEU A 115 2.95 4.00 -6.97
CA LEU A 115 2.26 2.85 -7.56
C LEU A 115 2.94 1.53 -7.18
N VAL A 116 4.26 1.49 -7.04
CA VAL A 116 4.96 0.33 -6.47
C VAL A 116 4.52 0.09 -5.02
N ASP A 117 4.43 1.14 -4.22
CA ASP A 117 3.90 1.07 -2.84
C ASP A 117 2.47 0.50 -2.81
N MET A 118 1.61 0.87 -3.78
CA MET A 118 0.26 0.29 -3.90
C MET A 118 0.32 -1.21 -4.19
N GLY A 119 1.22 -1.67 -5.07
CA GLY A 119 1.44 -3.11 -5.33
C GLY A 119 1.90 -3.87 -4.09
N ILE A 120 2.77 -3.26 -3.27
CA ILE A 120 3.19 -3.83 -1.98
C ILE A 120 1.98 -3.96 -1.04
N ALA A 121 1.17 -2.92 -0.92
CA ALA A 121 -0.04 -2.93 -0.09
C ALA A 121 -1.05 -4.00 -0.54
N MET A 122 -1.26 -4.12 -1.86
CA MET A 122 -2.10 -5.17 -2.47
C MET A 122 -1.61 -6.57 -2.12
N SER A 123 -0.29 -6.82 -2.25
CA SER A 123 0.29 -8.12 -1.92
C SER A 123 0.12 -8.48 -0.44
N HIS A 124 0.36 -7.53 0.47
CA HIS A 124 0.14 -7.74 1.91
C HIS A 124 -1.32 -8.06 2.23
N PHE A 125 -2.26 -7.37 1.60
CA PHE A 125 -3.68 -7.60 1.77
C PHE A 125 -4.09 -8.97 1.23
N GLU A 126 -3.76 -9.27 -0.03
CA GLU A 126 -4.16 -10.52 -0.68
C GLU A 126 -3.59 -11.76 0.01
N LEU A 127 -2.28 -11.75 0.32
CA LEU A 127 -1.64 -12.89 0.98
C LEU A 127 -2.27 -13.15 2.35
N ALA A 128 -2.53 -12.10 3.14
CA ALA A 128 -3.17 -12.24 4.45
C ALA A 128 -4.64 -12.67 4.34
N ALA A 129 -5.40 -12.17 3.35
CA ALA A 129 -6.76 -12.61 3.09
C ALA A 129 -6.80 -14.10 2.75
N ARG A 130 -5.96 -14.56 1.82
CA ARG A 130 -5.88 -15.98 1.42
C ARG A 130 -5.43 -16.87 2.58
N GLU A 131 -4.47 -16.45 3.39
CA GLU A 131 -4.01 -17.20 4.57
C GLU A 131 -5.12 -17.37 5.62
N THR A 132 -6.03 -16.42 5.70
CA THR A 132 -7.22 -16.51 6.58
C THR A 132 -8.45 -17.15 5.92
N GLY A 133 -8.27 -17.76 4.73
CA GLY A 133 -9.33 -18.47 4.01
C GLY A 133 -10.28 -17.57 3.22
N LEU A 134 -9.97 -16.29 3.09
CA LEU A 134 -10.77 -15.33 2.32
C LEU A 134 -10.31 -15.32 0.87
N ASP A 135 -11.18 -15.75 -0.04
CA ASP A 135 -10.89 -15.75 -1.47
C ASP A 135 -11.49 -14.52 -2.16
N GLY A 136 -10.88 -14.11 -3.27
CA GLY A 136 -11.32 -12.97 -4.04
C GLY A 136 -10.45 -12.72 -5.26
N THR A 137 -10.79 -11.68 -6.00
CA THR A 137 -10.09 -11.31 -7.24
C THR A 137 -9.92 -9.81 -7.36
N TRP A 138 -8.83 -9.39 -7.99
CA TRP A 138 -8.63 -8.00 -8.38
C TRP A 138 -9.44 -7.67 -9.63
N LYS A 139 -10.18 -6.55 -9.58
CA LYS A 139 -10.95 -6.04 -10.71
C LYS A 139 -10.69 -4.56 -10.92
N ALA A 140 -10.41 -4.18 -12.16
CA ALA A 140 -10.40 -2.79 -12.58
C ALA A 140 -11.86 -2.32 -12.79
N GLY A 141 -12.12 -1.08 -12.45
CA GLY A 141 -13.46 -0.46 -12.61
C GLY A 141 -13.64 0.62 -11.55
N ASP A 142 -13.52 1.87 -11.95
CA ASP A 142 -13.64 3.00 -11.02
C ASP A 142 -15.07 3.02 -10.42
N PRO A 143 -15.21 2.93 -9.09
CA PRO A 143 -16.49 2.98 -8.40
C PRO A 143 -17.11 4.39 -8.39
N GLY A 144 -16.46 5.36 -9.05
CA GLY A 144 -17.00 6.72 -9.15
C GLY A 144 -16.81 7.57 -7.91
N PHE A 145 -15.71 7.39 -7.17
CA PHE A 145 -15.33 8.29 -6.07
C PHE A 145 -14.89 9.67 -6.59
N GLY A 146 -15.66 10.26 -7.51
CA GLY A 146 -15.36 11.56 -8.10
C GLY A 146 -15.22 12.64 -7.04
N GLY A 147 -14.14 13.48 -7.17
CA GLY A 147 -13.88 14.60 -6.28
C GLY A 147 -13.11 14.25 -5.00
N THR A 148 -12.57 13.06 -4.88
CA THR A 148 -11.72 12.66 -3.74
C THR A 148 -10.28 13.12 -3.94
N GLU A 149 -9.56 13.36 -2.84
CA GLU A 149 -8.13 13.68 -2.85
C GLU A 149 -7.23 12.46 -3.19
N ALA A 150 -7.81 11.34 -3.62
CA ALA A 150 -7.10 10.12 -3.91
C ALA A 150 -7.54 9.52 -5.25
N GLU A 151 -6.56 9.01 -6.01
CA GLU A 151 -6.78 8.35 -7.30
C GLU A 151 -7.21 6.90 -7.07
N TYR A 152 -8.25 6.45 -7.76
CA TYR A 152 -8.60 5.03 -7.79
C TYR A 152 -7.51 4.23 -8.52
N VAL A 153 -7.16 3.07 -7.99
CA VAL A 153 -6.18 2.15 -8.58
C VAL A 153 -6.84 0.85 -9.01
N ILE A 154 -7.46 0.13 -8.08
CA ILE A 154 -8.05 -1.19 -8.32
C ILE A 154 -8.99 -1.58 -7.18
N SER A 155 -9.83 -2.60 -7.39
CA SER A 155 -10.69 -3.15 -6.35
C SER A 155 -10.42 -4.63 -6.11
N TRP A 156 -10.38 -5.02 -4.84
CA TRP A 156 -10.52 -6.41 -4.43
C TRP A 156 -12.00 -6.74 -4.30
N VAL A 157 -12.44 -7.82 -4.93
CA VAL A 157 -13.80 -8.36 -4.83
C VAL A 157 -13.71 -9.71 -4.15
N GLY A 158 -14.07 -9.74 -2.87
CA GLY A 158 -14.18 -10.96 -2.07
C GLY A 158 -15.38 -11.81 -2.52
N LYS A 159 -15.23 -13.13 -2.39
CA LYS A 159 -16.29 -14.09 -2.63
C LYS A 159 -17.17 -14.26 -1.40
#